data_5db7476acf038cd17848d5b5d0d85f42
#
_entry.id   5db7476acf038cd17848d5b5d0d85f42
#
_cell.length_a   1.000
_cell.length_b   1.000
_cell.length_c   1.000
_cell.angle_alpha   90.00
_cell.angle_beta   90.00
_cell.angle_gamma   90.00
#
_symmetry.space_group_name_H-M   'P 1'
#
loop_
_entity.id
_entity.type
_entity.pdbx_description
1 polymer ?
#
loop_
_entity_poly.entity_id
_entity_poly.type
_entity_poly.pdbx_seq_one_letter_code
_entity_poly.pdbx_strand_id
1 'polypeptide(L)'
;INVITKKNFGEGLSGVINLSGNTVWSRTLDFLLTGQNKAPQWRIGGYVGNRLRKSHFTQEKTTLVNDTTTTSYSNGPRESNGYAYILNGGWSYTQKQTTFSINAEGGYAGLKRKGDLEYTEERSANGEQFENGEFKSLDDFDIHETFGLGNLAVDHKFNDKGHNLSGSFFLKYGGDALEYFQSDLF
;
A
#
# COMPACT_ATOMS: atom_id res chain seq x y z
N ILE A 1 8.10 2.86 -21.94
CA ILE A 1 7.66 3.66 -23.09
C ILE A 1 7.37 5.06 -22.56
N ASN A 2 8.11 6.06 -23.05
CA ASN A 2 7.94 7.44 -22.64
C ASN A 2 7.03 8.12 -23.68
N VAL A 3 5.78 8.37 -23.34
CA VAL A 3 4.83 9.05 -24.22
C VAL A 3 4.92 10.56 -23.96
N ILE A 4 5.56 11.27 -24.87
CA ILE A 4 5.59 12.75 -24.85
C ILE A 4 4.33 13.24 -25.55
N THR A 5 3.37 13.71 -24.78
CA THR A 5 2.15 14.33 -25.33
C THR A 5 2.42 15.78 -25.76
N LYS A 6 1.86 16.20 -26.91
CA LYS A 6 1.97 17.58 -27.41
C LYS A 6 1.43 18.58 -26.36
N LYS A 7 2.14 19.68 -26.19
CA LYS A 7 1.88 20.75 -25.22
C LYS A 7 0.61 21.59 -25.47
N ASN A 8 -0.13 21.33 -26.52
CA ASN A 8 -1.37 22.04 -26.89
C ASN A 8 -2.52 21.02 -26.94
N PHE A 9 -3.02 20.61 -25.78
CA PHE A 9 -4.35 20.03 -25.70
C PHE A 9 -5.34 21.19 -25.72
N GLY A 10 -6.12 21.27 -26.81
CA GLY A 10 -7.34 22.05 -26.84
C GLY A 10 -8.32 21.56 -25.78
N GLU A 11 -9.42 22.26 -25.62
CA GLU A 11 -10.53 21.85 -24.77
C GLU A 11 -10.88 20.38 -25.05
N GLY A 12 -10.97 19.55 -24.00
CA GLY A 12 -11.26 18.15 -24.19
C GLY A 12 -11.23 17.32 -22.92
N LEU A 13 -11.68 16.10 -23.08
CA LEU A 13 -11.65 15.02 -22.10
C LEU A 13 -10.70 13.93 -22.60
N SER A 14 -9.84 13.45 -21.74
CA SER A 14 -9.01 12.27 -21.99
C SER A 14 -8.98 11.35 -20.79
N GLY A 15 -8.65 10.08 -21.01
CA GLY A 15 -8.58 9.14 -19.92
C GLY A 15 -7.89 7.85 -20.31
N VAL A 16 -7.51 7.09 -19.30
CA VAL A 16 -6.96 5.75 -19.42
C VAL A 16 -7.60 4.86 -18.35
N ILE A 17 -7.84 3.62 -18.70
CA ILE A 17 -8.28 2.56 -17.80
C ILE A 17 -7.38 1.37 -18.04
N ASN A 18 -6.78 0.86 -16.98
CA ASN A 18 -5.94 -0.32 -17.00
C ASN A 18 -6.57 -1.42 -16.14
N LEU A 19 -6.61 -2.60 -16.70
CA LEU A 19 -7.04 -3.81 -16.01
C LEU A 19 -5.89 -4.80 -16.05
N SER A 20 -5.56 -5.38 -14.91
CA SER A 20 -4.60 -6.47 -14.86
C SER A 20 -5.07 -7.61 -13.96
N GLY A 21 -4.55 -8.79 -14.22
CA GLY A 21 -4.83 -9.98 -13.44
C GLY A 21 -3.82 -11.08 -13.72
N ASN A 22 -3.74 -12.04 -12.81
CA ASN A 22 -2.86 -13.20 -12.96
C ASN A 22 -3.57 -14.49 -12.52
N THR A 23 -2.90 -15.62 -12.72
CA THR A 23 -3.41 -16.97 -12.41
C THR A 23 -3.59 -17.24 -10.92
N VAL A 24 -2.96 -16.46 -10.04
CA VAL A 24 -3.11 -16.55 -8.57
C VAL A 24 -4.14 -15.57 -8.01
N TRP A 25 -5.06 -15.06 -8.87
CA TRP A 25 -6.18 -14.21 -8.49
C TRP A 25 -5.83 -12.81 -7.98
N SER A 26 -4.63 -12.33 -8.25
CA SER A 26 -4.36 -10.91 -8.09
C SER A 26 -5.02 -10.14 -9.22
N ARG A 27 -5.72 -9.06 -8.88
CA ARG A 27 -6.49 -8.24 -9.84
C ARG A 27 -6.31 -6.79 -9.50
N THR A 28 -6.15 -5.96 -10.51
CA THR A 28 -6.10 -4.50 -10.35
C THR A 28 -6.90 -3.81 -11.43
N LEU A 29 -7.54 -2.74 -11.03
CA LEU A 29 -8.14 -1.75 -11.89
C LEU A 29 -7.58 -0.39 -11.50
N ASP A 30 -7.01 0.33 -12.43
CA ASP A 30 -6.70 1.75 -12.27
C ASP A 30 -7.28 2.56 -13.40
N PHE A 31 -7.66 3.79 -13.11
CA PHE A 31 -8.16 4.72 -14.09
C PHE A 31 -7.67 6.14 -13.81
N LEU A 32 -7.56 6.91 -14.85
CA LEU A 32 -7.31 8.35 -14.79
C LEU A 32 -8.14 9.04 -15.86
N LEU A 33 -8.95 10.01 -15.45
CA LEU A 33 -9.71 10.91 -16.31
C LEU A 33 -9.16 12.32 -16.11
N THR A 34 -8.98 13.04 -17.20
CA THR A 34 -8.54 14.43 -17.19
C THR A 34 -9.39 15.25 -18.11
N GLY A 35 -9.76 16.43 -17.67
CA GLY A 35 -10.51 17.39 -18.48
C GLY A 35 -9.86 18.77 -18.45
N GLN A 36 -9.92 19.44 -19.56
CA GLN A 36 -9.45 20.81 -19.71
C GLN A 36 -10.49 21.62 -20.50
N ASN A 37 -10.82 22.79 -19.96
CA ASN A 37 -11.65 23.76 -20.64
C ASN A 37 -11.06 25.16 -20.42
N LYS A 38 -10.38 25.70 -21.44
CA LYS A 38 -9.66 26.99 -21.37
C LYS A 38 -8.73 27.11 -20.17
N ALA A 39 -9.22 27.66 -19.05
CA ALA A 39 -8.48 27.89 -17.84
C ALA A 39 -8.60 26.77 -16.78
N PRO A 40 -9.79 26.20 -16.48
CA PRO A 40 -9.88 25.10 -15.53
C PRO A 40 -9.38 23.78 -16.12
N GLN A 41 -8.54 23.11 -15.35
CA GLN A 41 -8.10 21.75 -15.60
C GLN A 41 -8.49 20.90 -14.40
N TRP A 42 -8.94 19.70 -14.65
CA TRP A 42 -9.25 18.75 -13.57
C TRP A 42 -8.78 17.34 -13.93
N ARG A 43 -8.53 16.58 -12.91
CA ARG A 43 -8.22 15.16 -13.01
C ARG A 43 -8.93 14.41 -11.91
N ILE A 44 -9.36 13.20 -12.20
CA ILE A 44 -9.83 12.23 -11.23
C ILE A 44 -9.24 10.88 -11.59
N GLY A 45 -8.73 10.18 -10.61
CA GLY A 45 -8.13 8.87 -10.78
C GLY A 45 -8.44 7.98 -9.60
N GLY A 46 -8.31 6.69 -9.80
CA GLY A 46 -8.52 5.72 -8.75
C GLY A 46 -7.81 4.42 -9.03
N TYR A 47 -7.59 3.69 -7.97
CA TYR A 47 -6.99 2.37 -7.96
C TYR A 47 -7.79 1.45 -7.05
N VAL A 48 -8.12 0.28 -7.56
CA VAL A 48 -8.72 -0.80 -6.79
C VAL A 48 -7.96 -2.07 -7.13
N GLY A 49 -7.45 -2.76 -6.12
CA GLY A 49 -6.74 -3.99 -6.40
C GLY A 49 -6.46 -4.84 -5.18
N ASN A 50 -6.16 -6.10 -5.49
CA ASN A 50 -5.61 -7.03 -4.54
C ASN A 50 -4.40 -7.76 -5.14
N ARG A 51 -3.47 -8.13 -4.28
CA ARG A 51 -2.27 -8.89 -4.64
C ARG A 51 -2.18 -10.13 -3.75
N LEU A 52 -2.69 -11.23 -4.28
CA LEU A 52 -2.61 -12.52 -3.61
C LEU A 52 -1.23 -13.15 -3.86
N ARG A 53 -0.59 -13.61 -2.79
CA ARG A 53 0.65 -14.39 -2.83
C ARG A 53 0.48 -15.64 -1.99
N LYS A 54 0.73 -16.80 -2.59
CA LYS A 54 0.85 -18.08 -1.90
C LYS A 54 2.33 -18.44 -1.81
N SER A 55 2.76 -18.85 -0.65
CA SER A 55 4.15 -19.23 -0.36
C SER A 55 4.19 -20.40 0.60
N HIS A 56 5.31 -21.08 0.63
CA HIS A 56 5.66 -22.02 1.70
C HIS A 56 6.61 -21.30 2.64
N PHE A 57 6.31 -21.30 3.92
CA PHE A 57 7.11 -20.67 4.97
C PHE A 57 7.90 -21.74 5.71
N THR A 58 9.15 -21.45 5.94
CA THR A 58 10.05 -22.27 6.76
C THR A 58 10.89 -21.35 7.62
N GLN A 59 10.95 -21.63 8.90
CA GLN A 59 11.78 -20.86 9.85
C GLN A 59 12.39 -21.82 10.85
N GLU A 60 13.66 -21.63 11.15
CA GLU A 60 14.37 -22.21 12.28
C GLU A 60 14.82 -21.09 13.21
N LYS A 61 14.58 -21.25 14.50
CA LYS A 61 14.99 -20.28 15.52
C LYS A 61 15.59 -21.03 16.69
N THR A 62 16.80 -20.65 17.07
CA THR A 62 17.47 -21.16 18.28
C THR A 62 17.59 -20.04 19.30
N THR A 63 17.21 -20.33 20.52
CA THR A 63 17.28 -19.39 21.67
C THR A 63 18.00 -20.07 22.82
N LEU A 64 18.96 -19.38 23.43
CA LEU A 64 19.68 -19.84 24.61
C LEU A 64 19.30 -18.98 25.82
N VAL A 65 18.80 -19.61 26.86
CA VAL A 65 18.43 -18.97 28.14
C VAL A 65 18.87 -19.87 29.30
N ASN A 66 19.73 -19.36 30.19
CA ASN A 66 20.18 -20.08 31.39
C ASN A 66 20.64 -21.53 31.10
N ASP A 67 21.57 -21.69 30.15
CA ASP A 67 22.11 -22.99 29.72
C ASP A 67 21.10 -23.95 29.06
N THR A 68 19.88 -23.49 28.83
CA THR A 68 18.86 -24.22 28.08
C THR A 68 18.80 -23.69 26.65
N THR A 69 19.05 -24.55 25.70
CA THR A 69 18.86 -24.26 24.27
C THR A 69 17.47 -24.74 23.82
N THR A 70 16.70 -23.84 23.29
CA THR A 70 15.43 -24.12 22.64
C THR A 70 15.58 -23.90 21.14
N THR A 71 15.39 -24.95 20.35
CA THR A 71 15.33 -24.87 18.88
C THR A 71 13.90 -25.10 18.45
N SER A 72 13.34 -24.14 17.78
CA SER A 72 12.00 -24.22 17.18
C SER A 72 12.08 -24.19 15.66
N TYR A 73 11.39 -25.10 15.03
CA TYR A 73 11.24 -25.19 13.59
C TYR A 73 9.76 -24.99 13.24
N SER A 74 9.50 -24.14 12.28
CA SER A 74 8.14 -23.91 11.76
C SER A 74 8.10 -24.06 10.25
N ASN A 75 7.08 -24.75 9.76
CA ASN A 75 6.94 -25.08 8.35
C ASN A 75 5.47 -25.14 7.96
N GLY A 76 5.12 -24.61 6.79
CA GLY A 76 3.75 -24.70 6.29
C GLY A 76 3.36 -23.69 5.23
N PRO A 77 2.15 -23.83 4.68
CA PRO A 77 1.62 -22.91 3.71
C PRO A 77 1.29 -21.54 4.35
N ARG A 78 1.59 -20.47 3.62
CA ARG A 78 1.24 -19.11 3.98
C ARG A 78 0.63 -18.38 2.80
N GLU A 79 -0.49 -17.74 3.03
CA GLU A 79 -1.16 -16.89 2.07
C GLU A 79 -1.12 -15.43 2.54
N SER A 80 -0.79 -14.51 1.66
CA SER A 80 -0.82 -13.07 1.91
C SER A 80 -1.62 -12.38 0.84
N ASN A 81 -2.56 -11.52 1.23
CA ASN A 81 -3.39 -10.74 0.35
C ASN A 81 -3.26 -9.25 0.69
N GLY A 82 -2.44 -8.53 -0.09
CA GLY A 82 -2.40 -7.07 -0.04
C GLY A 82 -3.56 -6.51 -0.86
N TYR A 83 -4.26 -5.52 -0.34
CA TYR A 83 -5.37 -4.85 -1.02
C TYR A 83 -5.29 -3.35 -0.85
N ALA A 84 -5.80 -2.61 -1.84
CA ALA A 84 -5.88 -1.16 -1.78
C ALA A 84 -7.05 -0.63 -2.59
N TYR A 85 -7.67 0.42 -2.05
CA TYR A 85 -8.74 1.21 -2.66
C TYR A 85 -8.34 2.68 -2.52
N ILE A 86 -8.00 3.32 -3.63
CA ILE A 86 -7.48 4.69 -3.63
C ILE A 86 -8.29 5.52 -4.61
N LEU A 87 -8.70 6.71 -4.20
CA LEU A 87 -9.29 7.72 -5.06
C LEU A 87 -8.47 9.00 -4.94
N ASN A 88 -8.14 9.59 -6.07
CA ASN A 88 -7.46 10.88 -6.10
C ASN A 88 -8.11 11.84 -7.08
N GLY A 89 -7.94 13.12 -6.84
CA GLY A 89 -8.45 14.15 -7.70
C GLY A 89 -7.63 15.43 -7.60
N GLY A 90 -7.71 16.23 -8.63
CA GLY A 90 -7.07 17.52 -8.67
C GLY A 90 -7.84 18.48 -9.56
N TRP A 91 -7.76 19.74 -9.19
CA TRP A 91 -8.31 20.83 -9.94
C TRP A 91 -7.31 21.99 -9.95
N SER A 92 -7.16 22.66 -11.08
CA SER A 92 -6.36 23.86 -11.19
C SER A 92 -7.05 24.89 -12.07
N TYR A 93 -6.85 26.15 -11.74
CA TYR A 93 -7.40 27.27 -12.44
C TYR A 93 -6.34 28.37 -12.57
N THR A 94 -6.07 28.76 -13.80
CA THR A 94 -5.13 29.85 -14.08
C THR A 94 -5.90 31.09 -14.52
N GLN A 95 -5.72 32.16 -13.77
CA GLN A 95 -6.25 33.48 -14.11
C GLN A 95 -5.08 34.49 -14.26
N LYS A 96 -4.87 34.97 -15.48
CA LYS A 96 -3.73 35.82 -15.82
C LYS A 96 -2.40 35.14 -15.43
N GLN A 97 -1.73 35.67 -14.43
CA GLN A 97 -0.42 35.23 -13.95
C GLN A 97 -0.50 34.38 -12.67
N THR A 98 -1.71 34.09 -12.18
CA THR A 98 -1.92 33.33 -10.96
C THR A 98 -2.57 31.98 -11.26
N THR A 99 -1.98 30.93 -10.74
CA THR A 99 -2.55 29.57 -10.77
C THR A 99 -2.91 29.15 -9.36
N PHE A 100 -4.16 28.73 -9.19
CA PHE A 100 -4.66 28.06 -7.99
C PHE A 100 -4.79 26.57 -8.26
N SER A 101 -4.38 25.74 -7.33
CA SER A 101 -4.56 24.31 -7.44
C SER A 101 -4.97 23.67 -6.13
N ILE A 102 -5.81 22.64 -6.25
CA ILE A 102 -6.22 21.76 -5.17
C ILE A 102 -6.03 20.31 -5.62
N ASN A 103 -5.43 19.51 -4.77
CA ASN A 103 -5.32 18.07 -4.97
C ASN A 103 -5.77 17.36 -3.70
N ALA A 104 -6.45 16.25 -3.87
CA ALA A 104 -6.86 15.39 -2.78
C ALA A 104 -6.66 13.92 -3.16
N GLU A 105 -6.29 13.12 -2.19
CA GLU A 105 -6.20 11.68 -2.30
C GLU A 105 -6.70 11.06 -1.01
N GLY A 106 -7.40 9.95 -1.09
CA GLY A 106 -7.84 9.20 0.05
C GLY A 106 -7.95 7.73 -0.29
N GLY A 107 -7.79 6.90 0.71
CA GLY A 107 -7.80 5.48 0.47
C GLY A 107 -7.85 4.64 1.73
N TYR A 108 -8.03 3.36 1.46
CA TYR A 108 -7.97 2.27 2.41
C TYR A 108 -7.08 1.19 1.82
N ALA A 109 -6.06 0.78 2.56
CA ALA A 109 -5.13 -0.26 2.14
C ALA A 109 -4.82 -1.20 3.29
N GLY A 110 -4.43 -2.43 2.97
CA GLY A 110 -4.10 -3.38 4.01
C GLY A 110 -3.44 -4.64 3.49
N LEU A 111 -3.09 -5.49 4.46
CA LEU A 111 -2.48 -6.78 4.25
C LEU A 111 -3.12 -7.81 5.18
N LYS A 112 -3.76 -8.81 4.60
CA LYS A 112 -4.19 -10.02 5.31
C LYS A 112 -3.18 -11.13 5.08
N ARG A 113 -2.81 -11.82 6.13
CA ARG A 113 -1.93 -12.98 6.05
C ARG A 113 -2.54 -14.11 6.86
N LYS A 114 -2.58 -15.29 6.26
CA LYS A 114 -2.99 -16.52 6.89
C LYS A 114 -1.89 -17.55 6.77
N GLY A 115 -1.59 -18.22 7.86
CA GLY A 115 -0.63 -19.33 7.91
C GLY A 115 -1.24 -20.52 8.62
N ASP A 116 -0.97 -21.70 8.09
CA ASP A 116 -1.24 -22.99 8.72
C ASP A 116 0.12 -23.68 8.88
N LEU A 117 0.71 -23.54 10.07
CA LEU A 117 2.10 -23.87 10.32
C LEU A 117 2.20 -25.03 11.30
N GLU A 118 3.05 -25.99 10.97
CA GLU A 118 3.49 -27.03 11.87
C GLU A 118 4.74 -26.55 12.60
N TYR A 119 4.74 -26.68 13.92
CA TYR A 119 5.84 -26.31 14.79
C TYR A 119 6.40 -27.55 15.48
N THR A 120 7.73 -27.62 15.49
CA THR A 120 8.45 -28.57 16.32
C THR A 120 9.36 -27.77 17.25
N GLU A 121 9.35 -28.06 18.54
CA GLU A 121 10.21 -27.44 19.52
C GLU A 121 11.02 -28.49 20.25
N GLU A 122 12.34 -28.30 20.28
CA GLU A 122 13.27 -29.15 21.00
C GLU A 122 13.99 -28.33 22.07
N ARG A 123 14.02 -28.83 23.30
CA ARG A 123 14.76 -28.22 24.41
C ARG A 123 15.86 -29.14 24.89
N SER A 124 17.05 -28.56 25.04
CA SER A 124 18.21 -29.27 25.54
C SER A 124 18.97 -28.42 26.60
N ALA A 125 19.55 -29.08 27.58
CA ALA A 125 20.43 -28.47 28.55
C ALA A 125 21.70 -29.36 28.72
N ASN A 126 22.86 -28.74 28.78
CA ASN A 126 24.15 -29.43 28.88
C ASN A 126 24.37 -30.49 27.76
N GLY A 127 23.75 -30.28 26.59
CA GLY A 127 23.85 -31.20 25.46
C GLY A 127 22.89 -32.41 25.52
N GLU A 128 22.05 -32.51 26.54
CA GLU A 128 21.01 -33.54 26.64
C GLU A 128 19.63 -32.94 26.32
N GLN A 129 18.91 -33.56 25.39
CA GLN A 129 17.54 -33.19 25.05
C GLN A 129 16.60 -33.74 26.16
N PHE A 130 15.75 -32.86 26.70
CA PHE A 130 14.81 -33.22 27.75
C PHE A 130 13.33 -33.00 27.41
N GLU A 131 13.05 -32.25 26.37
CA GLU A 131 11.68 -31.95 25.93
C GLU A 131 11.61 -31.83 24.41
N ASN A 132 10.56 -32.40 23.84
CA ASN A 132 10.21 -32.26 22.42
C ASN A 132 8.69 -32.04 22.33
N GLY A 133 8.29 -31.01 21.59
CA GLY A 133 6.89 -30.67 21.39
C GLY A 133 6.59 -30.49 19.91
N GLU A 134 5.45 -31.00 19.48
CA GLU A 134 4.88 -30.76 18.16
C GLU A 134 3.50 -30.12 18.34
N PHE A 135 3.25 -29.04 17.62
CA PHE A 135 1.94 -28.39 17.64
C PHE A 135 1.67 -27.70 16.30
N LYS A 136 0.39 -27.46 16.04
CA LYS A 136 -0.07 -26.77 14.86
C LYS A 136 -0.53 -25.38 15.24
N SER A 137 -0.08 -24.36 14.51
CA SER A 137 -0.45 -22.98 14.74
C SER A 137 -1.15 -22.39 13.53
N LEU A 138 -2.29 -21.79 13.78
CA LEU A 138 -3.01 -20.97 12.82
C LEU A 138 -2.66 -19.50 13.09
N ASP A 139 -2.02 -18.86 12.12
CA ASP A 139 -1.57 -17.47 12.17
C ASP A 139 -2.47 -16.63 11.25
N ASP A 140 -3.31 -15.78 11.83
CA ASP A 140 -4.16 -14.83 11.11
C ASP A 140 -3.77 -13.39 11.51
N PHE A 141 -3.40 -12.63 10.53
CA PHE A 141 -2.90 -11.27 10.70
C PHE A 141 -3.61 -10.34 9.71
N ASP A 142 -4.20 -9.28 10.20
CA ASP A 142 -4.83 -8.22 9.41
C ASP A 142 -4.30 -6.86 9.87
N ILE A 143 -3.63 -6.17 8.99
CA ILE A 143 -3.25 -4.77 9.17
C ILE A 143 -3.87 -3.94 8.08
N HIS A 144 -4.47 -2.83 8.45
CA HIS A 144 -5.04 -1.90 7.50
C HIS A 144 -4.87 -0.46 7.96
N GLU A 145 -4.83 0.42 6.95
CA GLU A 145 -4.75 1.85 7.15
C GLU A 145 -5.84 2.57 6.35
N THR A 146 -6.34 3.66 6.91
CA THR A 146 -7.16 4.64 6.20
C THR A 146 -6.39 5.95 6.16
N PHE A 147 -6.28 6.55 4.99
CA PHE A 147 -5.54 7.79 4.82
C PHE A 147 -6.28 8.81 3.96
N GLY A 148 -5.97 10.07 4.21
CA GLY A 148 -6.42 11.20 3.41
C GLY A 148 -5.31 12.24 3.30
N LEU A 149 -5.10 12.74 2.08
CA LEU A 149 -4.11 13.75 1.77
C LEU A 149 -4.81 14.90 1.06
N GLY A 150 -4.44 16.13 1.40
CA GLY A 150 -4.93 17.34 0.73
C GLY A 150 -3.79 18.31 0.50
N ASN A 151 -3.78 18.95 -0.65
CA ASN A 151 -2.83 20.00 -0.98
C ASN A 151 -3.57 21.17 -1.65
N LEU A 152 -3.35 22.38 -1.14
CA LEU A 152 -3.76 23.63 -1.74
C LEU A 152 -2.50 24.40 -2.14
N ALA A 153 -2.43 24.90 -3.38
CA ALA A 153 -1.28 25.68 -3.81
C ALA A 153 -1.70 26.89 -4.63
N VAL A 154 -0.89 27.94 -4.53
CA VAL A 154 -1.01 29.17 -5.29
C VAL A 154 0.36 29.52 -5.86
N ASP A 155 0.40 29.73 -7.17
CA ASP A 155 1.59 30.18 -7.90
C ASP A 155 1.29 31.50 -8.61
N HIS A 156 2.08 32.52 -8.34
CA HIS A 156 1.96 33.81 -8.98
C HIS A 156 3.26 34.21 -9.71
N LYS A 157 3.14 34.50 -10.99
CA LYS A 157 4.24 35.03 -11.82
C LYS A 157 4.16 36.53 -11.89
N PHE A 158 5.18 37.23 -11.37
CA PHE A 158 5.23 38.71 -11.43
C PHE A 158 5.62 39.25 -12.81
N ASN A 159 6.41 38.49 -13.56
CA ASN A 159 6.86 38.83 -14.89
C ASN A 159 7.38 37.62 -15.66
N ASP A 160 7.65 37.80 -16.94
CA ASP A 160 8.18 36.76 -17.84
C ASP A 160 9.68 36.46 -17.62
N LYS A 161 10.36 37.23 -16.74
CA LYS A 161 11.79 37.09 -16.43
C LYS A 161 12.05 36.05 -15.32
N GLY A 162 11.03 35.31 -14.89
CA GLY A 162 11.18 34.21 -13.94
C GLY A 162 10.97 34.60 -12.47
N HIS A 163 10.52 35.83 -12.17
CA HIS A 163 10.12 36.17 -10.80
C HIS A 163 8.76 35.58 -10.50
N ASN A 164 8.72 34.63 -9.58
CA ASN A 164 7.50 33.97 -9.15
C ASN A 164 7.47 33.82 -7.62
N LEU A 165 6.26 33.73 -7.09
CA LEU A 165 5.98 33.39 -5.70
C LEU A 165 5.06 32.16 -5.67
N SER A 166 5.45 31.14 -4.92
CA SER A 166 4.66 29.94 -4.72
C SER A 166 4.40 29.73 -3.24
N GLY A 167 3.18 29.35 -2.92
CA GLY A 167 2.77 28.95 -1.58
C GLY A 167 1.94 27.69 -1.62
N SER A 168 2.12 26.79 -0.65
CA SER A 168 1.31 25.59 -0.53
C SER A 168 0.96 25.27 0.91
N PHE A 169 -0.19 24.66 1.09
CA PHE A 169 -0.68 24.11 2.35
C PHE A 169 -1.01 22.64 2.16
N PHE A 170 -0.47 21.79 3.04
CA PHE A 170 -0.63 20.35 2.98
C PHE A 170 -1.32 19.85 4.24
N LEU A 171 -2.29 18.95 4.05
CA LEU A 171 -3.00 18.24 5.10
C LEU A 171 -2.79 16.74 4.91
N LYS A 172 -2.50 16.04 6.02
CA LYS A 172 -2.47 14.59 6.06
C LYS A 172 -3.31 14.11 7.24
N TYR A 173 -4.15 13.12 6.96
CA TYR A 173 -4.90 12.35 7.94
C TYR A 173 -4.60 10.86 7.70
N GLY A 174 -4.48 10.07 8.76
CA GLY A 174 -4.33 8.63 8.65
C GLY A 174 -4.48 7.96 10.00
N GLY A 175 -4.93 6.73 9.96
CA GLY A 175 -5.06 5.84 11.11
C GLY A 175 -4.84 4.40 10.68
N ASP A 176 -4.10 3.65 11.51
CA ASP A 176 -3.78 2.25 11.31
C ASP A 176 -4.52 1.39 12.33
N ALA A 177 -4.89 0.19 11.92
CA ALA A 177 -5.38 -0.85 12.82
C ALA A 177 -4.63 -2.15 12.54
N LEU A 178 -4.30 -2.87 13.61
CA LEU A 178 -3.66 -4.16 13.59
C LEU A 178 -4.51 -5.16 14.37
N GLU A 179 -4.95 -6.21 13.71
CA GLU A 179 -5.61 -7.35 14.32
C GLU A 179 -4.70 -8.58 14.14
N TYR A 180 -4.41 -9.26 15.23
CA TYR A 180 -3.60 -10.47 15.23
C TYR A 180 -4.32 -11.56 16.03
N PHE A 181 -4.47 -12.71 15.42
CA PHE A 181 -5.02 -13.89 16.03
C PHE A 181 -4.07 -15.07 15.80
N GLN A 182 -3.71 -15.75 16.89
CA GLN A 182 -2.97 -17.00 16.86
C GLN A 182 -3.70 -18.03 17.68
N SER A 183 -3.83 -19.23 17.15
CA SER A 183 -4.39 -20.37 17.85
C SER A 183 -3.45 -21.56 17.69
N ASP A 184 -2.99 -22.11 18.80
CA ASP A 184 -2.15 -23.29 18.84
C ASP A 184 -3.02 -24.50 19.17
N LEU A 185 -2.88 -25.55 18.38
CA LEU A 185 -3.58 -26.81 18.53
C LEU A 185 -2.55 -27.89 18.91
N PHE A 186 -2.68 -28.43 20.09
CA PHE A 186 -1.83 -29.50 20.67
C PHE A 186 -2.42 -30.87 20.39
#